data_e1882865c284104b260e24b29801c621
#
_entry.id   e1882865c284104b260e24b29801c621
#
_cell.length_a   1.000
_cell.length_b   1.000
_cell.length_c   1.000
_cell.angle_alpha   90.00
_cell.angle_beta   90.00
_cell.angle_gamma   90.00
#
_symmetry.space_group_name_H-M   'P 1'
#
loop_
_entity.id
_entity.type
_entity.pdbx_description
1 polymer ?
#
loop_
_entity_poly.entity_id
_entity_poly.type
_entity_poly.pdbx_seq_one_letter_code
_entity_poly.pdbx_strand_id
1 'polypeptide(L)'
;MIALRPSPRMLDQTAVEAAGTRQACAAELPVPVEQQRYLADELAKAARYVQALLPEPQTGLIDADWVFMPSAELGGDAFGYHWLDDEHFALYLLDASGHGFGAALHSVSVLNVLRAQALRDTDFHAPSDVLAALNEAFQMKRYNNMYVTIWYGVFNCRTRRLRYATGGHPPALLVTNPAGTLRVERLRTRGLLIGGVRGVTYPSASVIIPEGGALYLFSDGVYEVRQEDGTMMDLDDFEGLLVEQATRGAGGVHQLMDRINAIRDCLTCIDDSALLRFTFN
;
A
#
# COMPACT_ATOMS: atom_id res chain seq x y z
N MET A 1 35.37 72.99 -21.07
CA MET A 1 34.11 73.53 -20.50
C MET A 1 33.11 72.38 -20.48
N ILE A 2 33.03 71.66 -19.35
CA ILE A 2 32.21 70.55 -19.18
C ILE A 2 31.08 70.97 -18.23
N ALA A 3 29.85 70.98 -18.69
CA ALA A 3 28.68 71.36 -17.94
C ALA A 3 28.24 70.21 -17.01
N LEU A 4 28.21 70.49 -15.72
CA LEU A 4 27.67 69.63 -14.66
C LEU A 4 26.13 69.59 -14.73
N ARG A 5 25.53 68.42 -14.80
CA ARG A 5 24.07 68.19 -14.63
C ARG A 5 23.74 68.14 -13.13
N PRO A 6 22.60 68.66 -12.70
CA PRO A 6 22.20 68.61 -11.30
C PRO A 6 21.59 67.27 -10.95
N SER A 7 21.82 66.87 -9.70
CA SER A 7 21.32 65.68 -9.02
C SER A 7 19.80 65.71 -8.85
N PRO A 8 19.04 64.56 -8.97
CA PRO A 8 17.66 64.57 -8.67
C PRO A 8 17.38 64.58 -7.15
N ARG A 9 16.40 65.36 -6.76
CA ARG A 9 15.90 65.55 -5.39
C ARG A 9 15.37 64.23 -4.82
N MET A 10 15.73 63.96 -3.54
CA MET A 10 15.10 62.98 -2.69
C MET A 10 13.58 63.27 -2.59
N LEU A 11 12.77 62.35 -3.06
CA LEU A 11 11.34 62.32 -2.80
C LEU A 11 11.08 61.69 -1.44
N ASP A 12 10.25 62.36 -0.68
CA ASP A 12 9.77 62.12 0.65
C ASP A 12 9.25 60.66 0.84
N GLN A 13 9.83 59.91 1.79
CA GLN A 13 9.52 58.54 2.10
C GLN A 13 8.34 58.40 3.08
N THR A 14 7.57 59.43 3.35
CA THR A 14 6.50 59.40 4.38
C THR A 14 5.09 59.20 3.86
N ALA A 15 4.89 58.86 2.57
CA ALA A 15 3.53 58.69 2.00
C ALA A 15 3.19 57.28 1.51
N VAL A 16 3.96 56.24 1.84
CA VAL A 16 3.72 54.87 1.35
C VAL A 16 3.26 53.88 2.46
N GLU A 17 3.14 54.34 3.70
CA GLU A 17 2.77 53.42 4.81
C GLU A 17 1.26 53.34 5.14
N ALA A 18 0.35 53.77 4.28
CA ALA A 18 -1.08 53.78 4.56
C ALA A 18 -1.95 52.91 3.62
N ALA A 19 -1.35 52.00 2.85
CA ALA A 19 -2.10 50.99 2.08
C ALA A 19 -1.75 49.58 2.54
N GLY A 20 -1.78 49.35 3.85
CA GLY A 20 -1.77 47.98 4.41
C GLY A 20 -3.03 47.28 3.97
N THR A 21 -2.92 46.44 2.95
CA THR A 21 -3.89 45.49 2.51
C THR A 21 -4.29 44.63 3.71
N ARG A 22 -5.40 44.95 4.35
CA ARG A 22 -6.14 43.99 5.18
C ARG A 22 -6.59 42.85 4.25
N GLN A 23 -5.73 41.87 4.05
CA GLN A 23 -6.13 40.58 3.60
C GLN A 23 -6.94 40.02 4.78
N ALA A 24 -8.27 40.25 4.73
CA ALA A 24 -9.19 39.63 5.64
C ALA A 24 -9.01 38.12 5.43
N CYS A 25 -8.43 37.47 6.43
CA CYS A 25 -8.54 36.04 6.59
C CYS A 25 -10.06 35.79 6.60
N ALA A 26 -10.60 35.31 5.49
CA ALA A 26 -11.98 34.86 5.44
C ALA A 26 -12.01 33.69 6.44
N ALA A 27 -12.56 33.95 7.62
CA ALA A 27 -12.86 32.89 8.58
C ALA A 27 -13.80 31.94 7.83
N GLU A 28 -13.31 30.76 7.50
CA GLU A 28 -14.13 29.71 6.91
C GLU A 28 -15.31 29.50 7.86
N LEU A 29 -16.52 29.80 7.39
CA LEU A 29 -17.72 29.56 8.17
C LEU A 29 -17.81 28.08 8.47
N PRO A 30 -18.08 27.69 9.72
CA PRO A 30 -18.16 26.27 10.05
C PRO A 30 -19.23 25.60 9.18
N VAL A 31 -18.84 24.50 8.54
CA VAL A 31 -19.75 23.70 7.71
C VAL A 31 -20.94 23.28 8.59
N PRO A 32 -22.19 23.48 8.15
CA PRO A 32 -23.39 23.11 8.90
C PRO A 32 -23.36 21.62 9.31
N VAL A 33 -23.79 21.29 10.51
CA VAL A 33 -23.76 19.91 11.06
C VAL A 33 -24.48 18.91 10.14
N GLU A 34 -25.58 19.31 9.51
CA GLU A 34 -26.28 18.46 8.54
C GLU A 34 -25.45 18.16 7.31
N GLN A 35 -24.66 19.11 6.81
CA GLN A 35 -23.77 18.92 5.68
C GLN A 35 -22.57 18.03 6.07
N GLN A 36 -22.05 18.17 7.28
CA GLN A 36 -21.00 17.27 7.79
C GLN A 36 -21.51 15.83 7.89
N ARG A 37 -22.72 15.62 8.41
CA ARG A 37 -23.37 14.30 8.47
C ARG A 37 -23.57 13.70 7.08
N TYR A 38 -24.09 14.48 6.15
CA TYR A 38 -24.29 14.03 4.77
C TYR A 38 -22.96 13.58 4.13
N LEU A 39 -21.90 14.39 4.27
CA LEU A 39 -20.57 14.03 3.74
C LEU A 39 -20.01 12.77 4.40
N ALA A 40 -20.16 12.61 5.71
CA ALA A 40 -19.73 11.41 6.43
C ALA A 40 -20.50 10.16 5.93
N ASP A 41 -21.80 10.25 5.73
CA ASP A 41 -22.62 9.15 5.20
C ASP A 41 -22.21 8.76 3.77
N GLU A 42 -21.92 9.74 2.90
CA GLU A 42 -21.45 9.46 1.54
C GLU A 42 -20.04 8.82 1.52
N LEU A 43 -19.14 9.29 2.38
CA LEU A 43 -17.81 8.66 2.55
C LEU A 43 -17.94 7.23 3.06
N ALA A 44 -18.78 6.97 4.04
CA ALA A 44 -19.03 5.63 4.55
C ALA A 44 -19.63 4.69 3.49
N LYS A 45 -20.48 5.19 2.57
CA LYS A 45 -20.98 4.42 1.43
C LYS A 45 -19.86 4.10 0.45
N ALA A 46 -19.00 5.07 0.13
CA ALA A 46 -17.84 4.87 -0.74
C ALA A 46 -16.86 3.86 -0.14
N ALA A 47 -16.60 3.93 1.18
CA ALA A 47 -15.75 2.98 1.89
C ALA A 47 -16.28 1.55 1.79
N ARG A 48 -17.58 1.34 2.05
CA ARG A 48 -18.21 0.02 1.88
C ARG A 48 -18.10 -0.50 0.44
N TYR A 49 -18.24 0.36 -0.55
CA TYR A 49 -18.08 -0.03 -1.95
C TYR A 49 -16.65 -0.48 -2.25
N VAL A 50 -15.64 0.25 -1.79
CA VAL A 50 -14.22 -0.10 -1.96
C VAL A 50 -13.90 -1.41 -1.25
N GLN A 51 -14.36 -1.60 -0.01
CA GLN A 51 -14.18 -2.85 0.73
C GLN A 51 -14.83 -4.04 0.02
N ALA A 52 -16.00 -3.87 -0.58
CA ALA A 52 -16.68 -4.91 -1.36
C ALA A 52 -15.94 -5.28 -2.66
N LEU A 53 -14.94 -4.52 -3.08
CA LEU A 53 -14.07 -4.90 -4.18
C LEU A 53 -12.95 -5.85 -3.76
N LEU A 54 -12.62 -5.93 -2.47
CA LEU A 54 -11.63 -6.89 -1.97
C LEU A 54 -12.21 -8.32 -2.07
N PRO A 55 -11.36 -9.31 -2.38
CA PRO A 55 -11.83 -10.69 -2.49
C PRO A 55 -12.20 -11.24 -1.11
N GLU A 56 -13.24 -12.08 -1.04
CA GLU A 56 -13.61 -12.77 0.18
C GLU A 56 -12.56 -13.84 0.55
N PRO A 57 -12.36 -14.13 1.85
CA PRO A 57 -11.57 -15.29 2.27
C PRO A 57 -12.01 -16.57 1.58
N GLN A 58 -11.07 -17.45 1.26
CA GLN A 58 -11.36 -18.70 0.57
C GLN A 58 -10.64 -19.89 1.18
N THR A 59 -11.19 -21.09 0.95
CA THR A 59 -10.58 -22.37 1.28
C THR A 59 -10.51 -23.27 0.04
N GLY A 60 -9.54 -24.17 -0.02
CA GLY A 60 -9.39 -25.11 -1.12
C GLY A 60 -7.93 -25.49 -1.38
N LEU A 61 -7.52 -25.51 -2.63
CA LEU A 61 -6.13 -25.75 -3.01
C LEU A 61 -5.19 -24.69 -2.45
N ILE A 62 -5.69 -23.46 -2.36
CA ILE A 62 -5.04 -22.34 -1.71
C ILE A 62 -6.06 -21.72 -0.77
N ASP A 63 -5.77 -21.81 0.53
CA ASP A 63 -6.55 -21.05 1.52
C ASP A 63 -6.04 -19.62 1.56
N ALA A 64 -6.94 -18.66 1.57
CA ALA A 64 -6.63 -17.24 1.73
C ALA A 64 -7.48 -16.66 2.86
N ASP A 65 -6.80 -16.01 3.80
CA ASP A 65 -7.40 -15.30 4.93
C ASP A 65 -6.69 -13.96 5.14
N TRP A 66 -7.40 -12.95 5.63
CA TRP A 66 -6.83 -11.62 5.74
C TRP A 66 -7.51 -10.76 6.81
N VAL A 67 -6.78 -9.74 7.26
CA VAL A 67 -7.29 -8.62 8.05
C VAL A 67 -6.93 -7.34 7.32
N PHE A 68 -7.90 -6.44 7.19
CA PHE A 68 -7.73 -5.12 6.60
C PHE A 68 -8.29 -4.05 7.55
N MET A 69 -7.45 -3.10 7.91
CA MET A 69 -7.76 -1.99 8.82
C MET A 69 -7.32 -0.68 8.16
N PRO A 70 -8.22 0.04 7.50
CA PRO A 70 -7.87 1.34 6.94
C PRO A 70 -7.66 2.38 8.05
N SER A 71 -6.71 3.30 7.84
CA SER A 71 -6.35 4.39 8.76
C SER A 71 -7.43 5.47 8.89
N ALA A 72 -8.28 5.56 7.88
CA ALA A 72 -9.41 6.47 7.79
C ALA A 72 -10.63 5.72 7.22
N GLU A 73 -11.68 6.44 6.83
CA GLU A 73 -12.83 5.84 6.13
C GLU A 73 -12.41 5.06 4.86
N LEU A 74 -11.32 5.52 4.19
CA LEU A 74 -10.76 4.93 2.97
C LEU A 74 -9.24 4.93 3.06
N GLY A 75 -8.62 3.78 2.85
CA GLY A 75 -7.18 3.58 2.83
C GLY A 75 -6.58 3.51 1.42
N GLY A 76 -5.26 3.71 1.33
CA GLY A 76 -4.46 3.53 0.12
C GLY A 76 -4.13 2.07 -0.19
N ASP A 77 -4.20 1.20 0.80
CA ASP A 77 -3.97 -0.24 0.64
C ASP A 77 -5.08 -0.92 -0.17
N ALA A 78 -4.70 -1.81 -1.06
CA ALA A 78 -5.62 -2.73 -1.72
C ALA A 78 -4.91 -4.05 -2.08
N PHE A 79 -5.67 -5.13 -2.15
CA PHE A 79 -5.13 -6.44 -2.47
C PHE A 79 -6.11 -7.24 -3.33
N GLY A 80 -5.57 -8.27 -3.97
CA GLY A 80 -6.40 -9.18 -4.74
C GLY A 80 -5.71 -10.52 -4.94
N TYR A 81 -6.54 -11.51 -5.25
CA TYR A 81 -6.11 -12.82 -5.68
C TYR A 81 -7.20 -13.47 -6.53
N HIS A 82 -6.77 -14.19 -7.55
CA HIS A 82 -7.67 -14.87 -8.48
C HIS A 82 -6.90 -15.85 -9.38
N TRP A 83 -7.60 -16.81 -9.94
CA TRP A 83 -7.06 -17.68 -10.95
C TRP A 83 -6.90 -16.95 -12.29
N LEU A 84 -5.71 -17.00 -12.88
CA LEU A 84 -5.45 -16.52 -14.24
C LEU A 84 -5.93 -17.55 -15.27
N ASP A 85 -5.76 -18.82 -14.94
CA ASP A 85 -6.20 -20.01 -15.64
C ASP A 85 -6.34 -21.21 -14.68
N ASP A 86 -6.49 -22.45 -15.18
CA ASP A 86 -6.69 -23.65 -14.36
C ASP A 86 -5.45 -24.03 -13.50
N GLU A 87 -4.28 -23.48 -13.77
CA GLU A 87 -3.03 -23.83 -13.08
C GLU A 87 -2.35 -22.65 -12.36
N HIS A 88 -2.70 -21.42 -12.73
CA HIS A 88 -1.99 -20.24 -12.26
C HIS A 88 -2.86 -19.33 -11.40
N PHE A 89 -2.42 -19.10 -10.17
CA PHE A 89 -3.09 -18.25 -9.20
C PHE A 89 -2.27 -16.96 -8.97
N ALA A 90 -2.86 -15.83 -9.31
CA ALA A 90 -2.28 -14.51 -9.04
C ALA A 90 -2.66 -14.03 -7.65
N LEU A 91 -1.71 -13.40 -6.95
CA LEU A 91 -1.90 -12.78 -5.65
C LEU A 91 -1.04 -11.52 -5.55
N TYR A 92 -1.59 -10.47 -4.97
CA TYR A 92 -0.91 -9.18 -4.89
C TYR A 92 -1.46 -8.31 -3.77
N LEU A 93 -0.58 -7.47 -3.23
CA LEU A 93 -0.87 -6.39 -2.30
C LEU A 93 -0.20 -5.13 -2.84
N LEU A 94 -0.90 -4.04 -2.82
CA LEU A 94 -0.44 -2.73 -3.25
C LEU A 94 -0.82 -1.66 -2.21
N ASP A 95 0.01 -0.62 -2.15
CA ASP A 95 -0.20 0.54 -1.32
C ASP A 95 0.01 1.81 -2.18
N ALA A 96 -0.99 2.69 -2.20
CA ALA A 96 -0.94 3.96 -2.89
C ALA A 96 -0.46 5.07 -1.96
N SER A 97 0.56 5.80 -2.38
CA SER A 97 1.14 6.89 -1.60
C SER A 97 0.12 7.93 -1.14
N GLY A 98 0.19 8.30 0.13
CA GLY A 98 -0.71 9.24 0.77
C GLY A 98 -1.90 8.54 1.44
N HIS A 99 -2.89 9.28 1.89
CA HIS A 99 -4.03 8.75 2.64
C HIS A 99 -5.36 9.32 2.16
N GLY A 100 -6.45 8.68 2.54
CA GLY A 100 -7.80 9.12 2.28
C GLY A 100 -8.26 8.87 0.84
N PHE A 101 -9.25 9.65 0.40
CA PHE A 101 -10.02 9.37 -0.81
C PHE A 101 -9.20 9.28 -2.10
N GLY A 102 -8.18 10.14 -2.25
CA GLY A 102 -7.33 10.14 -3.46
C GLY A 102 -6.51 8.87 -3.58
N ALA A 103 -5.87 8.43 -2.49
CA ALA A 103 -5.09 7.21 -2.43
C ALA A 103 -5.99 5.98 -2.68
N ALA A 104 -7.16 5.92 -2.05
CA ALA A 104 -8.13 4.85 -2.25
C ALA A 104 -8.60 4.72 -3.71
N LEU A 105 -8.93 5.83 -4.37
CA LEU A 105 -9.31 5.79 -5.78
C LEU A 105 -8.16 5.35 -6.68
N HIS A 106 -6.93 5.71 -6.32
CA HIS A 106 -5.75 5.32 -7.08
C HIS A 106 -5.50 3.81 -6.94
N SER A 107 -5.52 3.27 -5.72
CA SER A 107 -5.36 1.84 -5.46
C SER A 107 -6.46 1.00 -6.10
N VAL A 108 -7.74 1.43 -6.01
CA VAL A 108 -8.86 0.76 -6.68
C VAL A 108 -8.71 0.75 -8.21
N SER A 109 -8.17 1.83 -8.79
CA SER A 109 -7.92 1.87 -10.24
C SER A 109 -6.88 0.82 -10.66
N VAL A 110 -5.80 0.68 -9.90
CA VAL A 110 -4.78 -0.37 -10.13
C VAL A 110 -5.36 -1.76 -9.89
N LEU A 111 -6.10 -1.95 -8.78
CA LEU A 111 -6.77 -3.20 -8.45
C LEU A 111 -7.68 -3.69 -9.60
N ASN A 112 -8.51 -2.81 -10.15
CA ASN A 112 -9.42 -3.15 -11.23
C ASN A 112 -8.68 -3.53 -12.53
N VAL A 113 -7.59 -2.84 -12.85
CA VAL A 113 -6.76 -3.16 -14.02
C VAL A 113 -6.12 -4.54 -13.88
N LEU A 114 -5.64 -4.90 -12.68
CA LEU A 114 -5.07 -6.22 -12.41
C LEU A 114 -6.14 -7.32 -12.48
N ARG A 115 -7.28 -7.13 -11.84
CA ARG A 115 -8.39 -8.11 -11.82
C ARG A 115 -8.97 -8.38 -13.21
N ALA A 116 -9.11 -7.32 -14.01
CA ALA A 116 -9.63 -7.43 -15.36
C ALA A 116 -8.58 -7.84 -16.38
N GLN A 117 -7.31 -8.03 -15.97
CA GLN A 117 -6.17 -8.29 -16.86
C GLN A 117 -6.11 -7.27 -18.01
N ALA A 118 -6.35 -5.98 -17.70
CA ALA A 118 -6.58 -4.94 -18.69
C ALA A 118 -5.31 -4.15 -19.12
N LEU A 119 -4.12 -4.70 -18.87
CA LEU A 119 -2.86 -4.15 -19.38
C LEU A 119 -2.60 -4.68 -20.80
N ARG A 120 -2.33 -3.76 -21.74
CA ARG A 120 -2.08 -4.15 -23.12
C ARG A 120 -0.76 -4.91 -23.27
N ASP A 121 -0.76 -5.92 -24.13
CA ASP A 121 0.43 -6.69 -24.53
C ASP A 121 1.23 -7.21 -23.32
N THR A 122 0.53 -7.60 -22.23
CA THR A 122 1.13 -7.99 -20.97
C THR A 122 0.83 -9.46 -20.67
N ASP A 123 1.86 -10.24 -20.40
CA ASP A 123 1.71 -11.59 -19.85
C ASP A 123 1.50 -11.53 -18.33
N PHE A 124 0.27 -11.78 -17.87
CA PHE A 124 -0.07 -11.80 -16.44
C PHE A 124 0.56 -12.94 -15.65
N HIS A 125 1.12 -13.95 -16.32
CA HIS A 125 1.93 -15.00 -15.68
C HIS A 125 3.38 -14.56 -15.41
N ALA A 126 3.80 -13.43 -15.96
CA ALA A 126 5.12 -12.86 -15.80
C ALA A 126 5.09 -11.61 -14.89
N PRO A 127 5.40 -11.74 -13.59
CA PRO A 127 5.36 -10.61 -12.66
C PRO A 127 6.17 -9.38 -13.11
N SER A 128 7.32 -9.58 -13.76
CA SER A 128 8.14 -8.51 -14.36
C SER A 128 7.36 -7.68 -15.37
N ASP A 129 6.59 -8.33 -16.24
CA ASP A 129 5.86 -7.68 -17.34
C ASP A 129 4.67 -6.91 -16.79
N VAL A 130 3.97 -7.48 -15.80
CA VAL A 130 2.86 -6.83 -15.10
C VAL A 130 3.32 -5.54 -14.43
N LEU A 131 4.43 -5.58 -13.68
CA LEU A 131 4.93 -4.38 -13.00
C LEU A 131 5.44 -3.32 -13.99
N ALA A 132 6.10 -3.73 -15.06
CA ALA A 132 6.54 -2.82 -16.11
C ALA A 132 5.35 -2.13 -16.81
N ALA A 133 4.31 -2.90 -17.14
CA ALA A 133 3.10 -2.37 -17.77
C ALA A 133 2.30 -1.45 -16.81
N LEU A 134 2.19 -1.82 -15.52
CA LEU A 134 1.60 -0.95 -14.49
C LEU A 134 2.37 0.36 -14.38
N ASN A 135 3.71 0.31 -14.35
CA ASN A 135 4.54 1.50 -14.28
C ASN A 135 4.30 2.45 -15.46
N GLU A 136 4.14 1.95 -16.67
CA GLU A 136 3.82 2.78 -17.84
C GLU A 136 2.39 3.35 -17.81
N ALA A 137 1.42 2.58 -17.30
CA ALA A 137 0.02 2.98 -17.21
C ALA A 137 -0.23 4.04 -16.14
N PHE A 138 0.41 3.91 -14.96
CA PHE A 138 0.15 4.70 -13.76
C PHE A 138 1.30 5.67 -13.41
N GLN A 139 1.72 6.48 -14.38
CA GLN A 139 2.77 7.49 -14.17
C GLN A 139 2.32 8.60 -13.20
N MET A 140 3.02 8.78 -12.08
CA MET A 140 2.68 9.69 -10.98
C MET A 140 2.37 11.13 -11.44
N LYS A 141 3.04 11.64 -12.48
CA LYS A 141 2.79 12.97 -13.07
C LYS A 141 1.36 13.15 -13.60
N ARG A 142 0.63 12.06 -13.89
CA ARG A 142 -0.75 12.09 -14.36
C ARG A 142 -1.77 11.93 -13.24
N TYR A 143 -1.32 11.51 -12.06
CA TYR A 143 -2.15 11.13 -10.92
C TYR A 143 -1.74 11.91 -9.65
N ASN A 144 -1.70 13.24 -9.73
CA ASN A 144 -1.39 14.14 -8.60
C ASN A 144 -0.11 13.79 -7.84
N ASN A 145 0.91 13.31 -8.55
CA ASN A 145 2.16 12.79 -8.00
C ASN A 145 2.00 11.56 -7.07
N MET A 146 0.88 10.88 -7.12
CA MET A 146 0.70 9.61 -6.41
C MET A 146 1.44 8.49 -7.14
N TYR A 147 2.08 7.63 -6.37
CA TYR A 147 2.74 6.41 -6.82
C TYR A 147 2.15 5.21 -6.08
N VAL A 148 2.52 4.03 -6.50
CA VAL A 148 2.07 2.79 -5.86
C VAL A 148 3.30 1.92 -5.55
N THR A 149 3.32 1.31 -4.37
CA THR A 149 4.15 0.16 -4.08
C THR A 149 3.35 -1.11 -4.30
N ILE A 150 3.97 -2.17 -4.78
CA ILE A 150 3.27 -3.43 -5.04
C ILE A 150 4.19 -4.65 -4.90
N TRP A 151 3.67 -5.69 -4.30
CA TRP A 151 4.18 -7.05 -4.43
C TRP A 151 3.19 -7.85 -5.28
N TYR A 152 3.66 -8.47 -6.37
CA TYR A 152 2.84 -9.27 -7.28
C TYR A 152 3.46 -10.64 -7.48
N GLY A 153 2.67 -11.70 -7.29
CA GLY A 153 3.11 -13.09 -7.45
C GLY A 153 2.13 -13.94 -8.25
N VAL A 154 2.65 -14.97 -8.91
CA VAL A 154 1.90 -15.99 -9.63
C VAL A 154 2.37 -17.37 -9.20
N PHE A 155 1.50 -18.13 -8.60
CA PHE A 155 1.74 -19.50 -8.18
C PHE A 155 1.19 -20.49 -9.22
N ASN A 156 2.05 -21.39 -9.69
CA ASN A 156 1.61 -22.53 -10.51
C ASN A 156 1.37 -23.74 -9.60
N CYS A 157 0.13 -24.19 -9.51
CA CYS A 157 -0.30 -25.25 -8.59
C CYS A 157 0.29 -26.63 -8.94
N ARG A 158 0.57 -26.90 -10.22
CA ARG A 158 1.14 -28.18 -10.65
C ARG A 158 2.63 -28.33 -10.35
N THR A 159 3.39 -27.23 -10.56
CA THR A 159 4.84 -27.23 -10.31
C THR A 159 5.19 -26.71 -8.92
N ARG A 160 4.21 -26.20 -8.18
CA ARG A 160 4.34 -25.53 -6.87
C ARG A 160 5.33 -24.37 -6.88
N ARG A 161 5.54 -23.77 -8.04
CA ARG A 161 6.45 -22.64 -8.23
C ARG A 161 5.70 -21.33 -8.10
N LEU A 162 6.13 -20.51 -7.19
CA LEU A 162 5.74 -19.10 -7.08
C LEU A 162 6.77 -18.25 -7.80
N ARG A 163 6.36 -17.49 -8.81
CA ARG A 163 7.14 -16.41 -9.42
C ARG A 163 6.65 -15.08 -8.85
N TYR A 164 7.54 -14.15 -8.58
CA TYR A 164 7.15 -12.86 -7.98
C TYR A 164 8.09 -11.73 -8.41
N ALA A 165 7.58 -10.51 -8.31
CA ALA A 165 8.33 -9.26 -8.47
C ALA A 165 7.79 -8.22 -7.48
N THR A 166 8.67 -7.28 -7.11
CA THR A 166 8.35 -6.21 -6.15
C THR A 166 8.59 -4.86 -6.78
N GLY A 167 7.63 -3.96 -6.66
CA GLY A 167 7.71 -2.55 -7.06
C GLY A 167 7.72 -1.65 -5.83
N GLY A 168 8.85 -1.57 -5.09
CA GLY A 168 9.00 -0.72 -3.91
C GLY A 168 8.29 -1.19 -2.63
N HIS A 169 7.57 -2.29 -2.65
CA HIS A 169 6.77 -2.81 -1.55
C HIS A 169 7.62 -3.65 -0.56
N PRO A 170 7.21 -3.78 0.73
CA PRO A 170 7.82 -4.71 1.67
C PRO A 170 7.93 -6.14 1.12
N PRO A 171 8.85 -6.97 1.65
CA PRO A 171 8.95 -8.37 1.24
C PRO A 171 7.73 -9.16 1.70
N ALA A 172 7.31 -10.16 0.93
CA ALA A 172 6.46 -11.21 1.48
C ALA A 172 7.29 -12.16 2.36
N LEU A 173 6.66 -12.77 3.38
CA LEU A 173 7.30 -13.78 4.23
C LEU A 173 6.74 -15.16 3.89
N LEU A 174 7.61 -16.05 3.41
CA LEU A 174 7.28 -17.45 3.21
C LEU A 174 7.67 -18.26 4.44
N VAL A 175 6.69 -18.81 5.13
CA VAL A 175 6.86 -19.66 6.30
C VAL A 175 6.68 -21.10 5.90
N THR A 176 7.69 -21.91 6.16
CA THR A 176 7.70 -23.36 5.89
C THR A 176 8.17 -24.14 7.11
N ASN A 177 7.78 -25.39 7.23
CA ASN A 177 8.14 -26.25 8.35
C ASN A 177 8.71 -27.59 7.89
N PRO A 178 9.83 -27.62 7.14
CA PRO A 178 10.42 -28.86 6.67
C PRO A 178 10.95 -29.68 7.86
N ALA A 179 10.48 -30.92 7.96
CA ALA A 179 10.89 -31.87 9.01
C ALA A 179 10.75 -31.33 10.45
N GLY A 180 9.76 -30.46 10.72
CA GLY A 180 9.53 -29.91 12.05
C GLY A 180 10.41 -28.70 12.41
N THR A 181 11.19 -28.19 11.46
CA THR A 181 12.01 -26.98 11.64
C THR A 181 11.38 -25.80 10.90
N LEU A 182 10.88 -24.83 11.65
CA LEU A 182 10.30 -23.62 11.07
C LEU A 182 11.38 -22.79 10.35
N ARG A 183 11.06 -22.36 9.13
CA ARG A 183 11.91 -21.45 8.34
C ARG A 183 11.06 -20.30 7.82
N VAL A 184 11.63 -19.10 7.87
CA VAL A 184 11.05 -17.90 7.27
C VAL A 184 12.01 -17.40 6.19
N GLU A 185 11.46 -17.12 5.01
CA GLU A 185 12.20 -16.57 3.88
C GLU A 185 11.54 -15.28 3.41
N ARG A 186 12.33 -14.20 3.29
CA ARG A 186 11.87 -12.90 2.77
C ARG A 186 11.90 -12.90 1.25
N LEU A 187 10.74 -12.86 0.63
CA LEU A 187 10.58 -12.86 -0.82
C LEU A 187 10.48 -11.42 -1.35
N ARG A 188 11.58 -10.87 -1.82
CA ARG A 188 11.62 -9.55 -2.46
C ARG A 188 12.54 -9.54 -3.67
N THR A 189 12.28 -8.64 -4.60
CA THR A 189 13.18 -8.30 -5.70
C THR A 189 13.54 -6.81 -5.63
N ARG A 190 14.55 -6.40 -6.38
CA ARG A 190 14.90 -4.97 -6.48
C ARG A 190 14.02 -4.33 -7.54
N GLY A 191 13.05 -3.53 -7.12
CA GLY A 191 12.18 -2.76 -8.01
C GLY A 191 11.88 -1.40 -7.43
N LEU A 192 11.79 -0.39 -8.31
CA LEU A 192 11.34 0.96 -7.92
C LEU A 192 9.82 0.93 -7.76
N LEU A 193 9.30 1.91 -7.01
CA LEU A 193 7.85 2.16 -6.95
C LEU A 193 7.23 2.36 -8.35
N ILE A 194 5.96 2.02 -8.49
CA ILE A 194 5.21 2.14 -9.73
C ILE A 194 4.86 3.61 -9.99
N GLY A 195 5.10 4.06 -11.21
CA GLY A 195 4.77 5.41 -11.67
C GLY A 195 5.89 6.44 -11.51
N GLY A 196 6.99 6.10 -10.86
CA GLY A 196 8.09 7.04 -10.61
C GLY A 196 8.88 7.41 -11.86
N VAL A 197 9.38 6.42 -12.58
CA VAL A 197 10.26 6.59 -13.76
C VAL A 197 9.81 5.66 -14.87
N ARG A 198 9.72 6.18 -16.11
CA ARG A 198 9.39 5.35 -17.28
C ARG A 198 10.52 4.42 -17.69
N GLY A 199 10.16 3.33 -18.36
CA GLY A 199 11.11 2.38 -18.93
C GLY A 199 11.87 1.56 -17.88
N VAL A 200 11.37 1.51 -16.63
CA VAL A 200 11.96 0.68 -15.57
C VAL A 200 11.67 -0.79 -15.84
N THR A 201 12.69 -1.61 -15.67
CA THR A 201 12.54 -3.08 -15.67
C THR A 201 12.45 -3.59 -14.24
N TYR A 202 11.58 -4.56 -14.01
CA TYR A 202 11.36 -5.17 -12.71
C TYR A 202 11.90 -6.61 -12.74
N PRO A 203 12.99 -6.92 -12.00
CA PRO A 203 13.47 -8.28 -11.93
C PRO A 203 12.44 -9.17 -11.23
N SER A 204 12.26 -10.39 -11.72
CA SER A 204 11.46 -11.41 -11.06
C SER A 204 12.35 -12.47 -10.43
N ALA A 205 11.85 -13.11 -9.37
CA ALA A 205 12.45 -14.26 -8.73
C ALA A 205 11.41 -15.39 -8.63
N SER A 206 11.86 -16.57 -8.21
CA SER A 206 10.93 -17.68 -7.98
C SER A 206 11.40 -18.58 -6.85
N VAL A 207 10.43 -19.20 -6.16
CA VAL A 207 10.63 -20.18 -5.10
C VAL A 207 9.66 -21.35 -5.30
N ILE A 208 10.01 -22.52 -4.80
CA ILE A 208 9.09 -23.65 -4.70
C ILE A 208 8.44 -23.62 -3.32
N ILE A 209 7.12 -23.59 -3.28
CA ILE A 209 6.37 -23.64 -2.03
C ILE A 209 6.01 -25.10 -1.72
N PRO A 210 6.50 -25.67 -0.62
CA PRO A 210 6.11 -27.01 -0.20
C PRO A 210 4.63 -27.04 0.22
N GLU A 211 4.04 -28.22 0.24
CA GLU A 211 2.70 -28.46 0.78
C GLU A 211 2.61 -27.95 2.24
N GLY A 212 1.53 -27.25 2.57
CA GLY A 212 1.35 -26.61 3.88
C GLY A 212 2.21 -25.33 4.08
N GLY A 213 2.99 -24.91 3.08
CA GLY A 213 3.70 -23.64 3.14
C GLY A 213 2.74 -22.45 3.23
N ALA A 214 3.05 -21.44 4.05
CA ALA A 214 2.24 -20.26 4.25
C ALA A 214 3.00 -19.00 3.79
N LEU A 215 2.37 -18.21 2.93
CA LEU A 215 2.89 -16.92 2.45
C LEU A 215 2.11 -15.79 3.11
N TYR A 216 2.84 -14.83 3.66
CA TYR A 216 2.25 -13.62 4.25
C TYR A 216 2.61 -12.40 3.39
N LEU A 217 1.59 -11.65 2.97
CA LEU A 217 1.71 -10.33 2.39
C LEU A 217 1.20 -9.31 3.41
N PHE A 218 1.85 -8.18 3.53
CA PHE A 218 1.48 -7.14 4.49
C PHE A 218 1.98 -5.77 4.04
N SER A 219 1.21 -4.73 4.39
CA SER A 219 1.65 -3.33 4.23
C SER A 219 2.53 -2.88 5.41
N ASP A 220 3.16 -1.74 5.27
CA ASP A 220 4.05 -1.19 6.29
C ASP A 220 3.34 -0.86 7.61
N GLY A 221 2.07 -0.42 7.55
CA GLY A 221 1.26 -0.18 8.75
C GLY A 221 1.04 -1.40 9.65
N VAL A 222 1.40 -2.62 9.19
CA VAL A 222 1.37 -3.82 10.03
C VAL A 222 2.58 -3.87 10.98
N TYR A 223 3.76 -3.38 10.55
CA TYR A 223 4.99 -3.48 11.34
C TYR A 223 5.62 -2.12 11.69
N GLU A 224 5.36 -1.05 10.94
CA GLU A 224 5.79 0.31 11.34
C GLU A 224 4.88 0.86 12.43
N VAL A 225 4.86 0.17 13.57
CA VAL A 225 3.97 0.44 14.71
C VAL A 225 4.74 1.05 15.85
N ARG A 226 4.29 2.23 16.34
CA ARG A 226 4.82 2.83 17.55
C ARG A 226 4.30 2.06 18.76
N GLN A 227 5.22 1.62 19.62
CA GLN A 227 4.94 0.88 20.84
C GLN A 227 4.71 1.85 22.02
N GLU A 228 4.12 1.36 23.11
CA GLU A 228 3.84 2.17 24.32
C GLU A 228 5.09 2.78 24.94
N ASP A 229 6.25 2.14 24.82
CA ASP A 229 7.54 2.63 25.32
C ASP A 229 8.18 3.69 24.41
N GLY A 230 7.52 4.03 23.28
CA GLY A 230 7.96 5.01 22.30
C GLY A 230 8.90 4.46 21.22
N THR A 231 9.28 3.18 21.27
CA THR A 231 10.05 2.53 20.21
C THR A 231 9.18 2.25 19.00
N MET A 232 9.80 2.10 17.81
CA MET A 232 9.12 1.66 16.61
C MET A 232 9.38 0.17 16.41
N MET A 233 8.32 -0.61 16.24
CA MET A 233 8.43 -1.98 15.78
C MET A 233 8.92 -1.97 14.33
N ASP A 234 9.79 -2.89 13.97
CA ASP A 234 10.30 -3.04 12.63
C ASP A 234 9.94 -4.41 12.02
N LEU A 235 10.42 -4.65 10.80
CA LEU A 235 10.14 -5.90 10.09
C LEU A 235 10.74 -7.13 10.80
N ASP A 236 11.87 -6.99 11.50
CA ASP A 236 12.51 -8.10 12.22
C ASP A 236 11.68 -8.48 13.46
N ASP A 237 11.10 -7.49 14.15
CA ASP A 237 10.18 -7.68 15.27
C ASP A 237 8.90 -8.39 14.80
N PHE A 238 8.32 -7.95 13.68
CA PHE A 238 7.15 -8.59 13.08
C PHE A 238 7.41 -10.05 12.69
N GLU A 239 8.54 -10.32 12.07
CA GLU A 239 8.97 -11.68 11.75
C GLU A 239 9.11 -12.55 13.02
N GLY A 240 9.66 -11.98 14.10
CA GLY A 240 9.73 -12.62 15.41
C GLY A 240 8.35 -13.01 15.96
N LEU A 241 7.37 -12.11 15.91
CA LEU A 241 5.98 -12.38 16.30
C LEU A 241 5.35 -13.49 15.47
N LEU A 242 5.61 -13.48 14.15
CA LEU A 242 5.11 -14.48 13.21
C LEU A 242 5.70 -15.87 13.51
N VAL A 243 7.01 -15.96 13.74
CA VAL A 243 7.70 -17.21 14.13
C VAL A 243 7.17 -17.75 15.43
N GLU A 244 7.00 -16.91 16.45
CA GLU A 244 6.45 -17.31 17.73
C GLU A 244 5.04 -17.89 17.58
N GLN A 245 4.19 -17.23 16.81
CA GLN A 245 2.84 -17.71 16.55
C GLN A 245 2.80 -19.04 15.80
N ALA A 246 3.61 -19.16 14.72
CA ALA A 246 3.71 -20.39 13.96
C ALA A 246 4.23 -21.57 14.80
N THR A 247 5.15 -21.33 15.72
CA THR A 247 5.68 -22.34 16.66
C THR A 247 4.63 -22.84 17.65
N ARG A 248 3.73 -21.96 18.08
CA ARG A 248 2.62 -22.34 18.97
C ARG A 248 1.53 -23.17 18.32
N GLY A 249 1.57 -23.30 16.99
CA GLY A 249 0.59 -24.07 16.20
C GLY A 249 -0.81 -23.49 16.23
N ALA A 250 -0.98 -22.26 16.65
CA ALA A 250 -2.25 -21.60 16.85
C ALA A 250 -2.31 -20.26 16.13
N GLY A 251 -3.43 -19.99 15.48
CA GLY A 251 -3.84 -18.66 15.10
C GLY A 251 -3.70 -18.32 13.62
N GLY A 252 -4.81 -17.77 13.09
CA GLY A 252 -4.88 -17.12 11.78
C GLY A 252 -4.32 -15.70 11.85
N VAL A 253 -4.48 -14.96 10.76
CA VAL A 253 -4.09 -13.55 10.62
C VAL A 253 -4.74 -12.65 11.66
N HIS A 254 -5.95 -12.96 12.10
CA HIS A 254 -6.69 -12.19 13.10
C HIS A 254 -5.96 -12.17 14.45
N GLN A 255 -5.52 -13.33 14.95
CA GLN A 255 -4.79 -13.39 16.23
C GLN A 255 -3.42 -12.69 16.14
N LEU A 256 -2.74 -12.75 14.98
CA LEU A 256 -1.51 -12.03 14.78
C LEU A 256 -1.75 -10.52 14.81
N MET A 257 -2.79 -10.04 14.12
CA MET A 257 -3.17 -8.64 14.15
C MET A 257 -3.61 -8.18 15.54
N ASP A 258 -4.34 -8.99 16.30
CA ASP A 258 -4.71 -8.67 17.69
C ASP A 258 -3.48 -8.48 18.58
N ARG A 259 -2.44 -9.31 18.40
CA ARG A 259 -1.17 -9.15 19.12
C ARG A 259 -0.44 -7.87 18.74
N ILE A 260 -0.40 -7.52 17.46
CA ILE A 260 0.20 -6.27 16.97
C ILE A 260 -0.55 -5.08 17.54
N ASN A 261 -1.87 -5.11 17.54
CA ASN A 261 -2.71 -4.05 18.09
C ASN A 261 -2.55 -3.91 19.61
N ALA A 262 -2.25 -5.00 20.33
CA ALA A 262 -2.03 -4.98 21.77
C ALA A 262 -0.71 -4.28 22.18
N ILE A 263 0.28 -4.19 21.29
CA ILE A 263 1.55 -3.49 21.52
C ILE A 263 1.58 -2.08 20.94
N ARG A 264 0.58 -1.72 20.15
CA ARG A 264 0.44 -0.42 19.48
C ARG A 264 0.06 0.66 20.48
N ASP A 265 0.78 1.78 20.46
CA ASP A 265 0.38 2.99 21.19
C ASP A 265 -0.93 3.54 20.63
N CYS A 266 -1.97 3.62 21.46
CA CYS A 266 -3.31 4.08 21.08
C CYS A 266 -3.37 5.57 20.69
N LEU A 267 -2.32 6.35 20.95
CA LEU A 267 -2.26 7.78 20.66
C LEU A 267 -1.64 8.09 19.28
N THR A 268 -1.10 7.09 18.58
CA THR A 268 -0.47 7.32 17.29
C THR A 268 -1.46 7.21 16.13
N CYS A 269 -1.26 8.05 15.10
CA CYS A 269 -1.97 7.94 13.83
C CYS A 269 -1.70 6.55 13.23
N ILE A 270 -2.77 5.84 12.94
CA ILE A 270 -2.70 4.50 12.35
C ILE A 270 -2.54 4.68 10.85
N ASP A 271 -1.53 4.07 10.24
CA ASP A 271 -1.47 3.88 8.79
C ASP A 271 -2.38 2.72 8.39
N ASP A 272 -2.70 2.62 7.10
CA ASP A 272 -3.46 1.49 6.57
C ASP A 272 -2.72 0.19 6.88
N SER A 273 -3.45 -0.83 7.33
CA SER A 273 -2.85 -2.11 7.70
C SER A 273 -3.58 -3.24 7.01
N ALA A 274 -2.91 -3.87 6.06
CA ALA A 274 -3.37 -5.07 5.36
C ALA A 274 -2.44 -6.24 5.69
N LEU A 275 -2.98 -7.33 6.21
CA LEU A 275 -2.25 -8.56 6.50
C LEU A 275 -2.99 -9.74 5.87
N LEU A 276 -2.35 -10.39 4.91
CA LEU A 276 -2.89 -11.54 4.18
C LEU A 276 -2.06 -12.78 4.46
N ARG A 277 -2.72 -13.93 4.52
CA ARG A 277 -2.08 -15.24 4.59
C ARG A 277 -2.64 -16.14 3.50
N PHE A 278 -1.74 -16.77 2.76
CA PHE A 278 -2.07 -17.83 1.79
C PHE A 278 -1.44 -19.12 2.27
N THR A 279 -2.23 -20.19 2.40
CA THR A 279 -1.73 -21.53 2.71
C THR A 279 -1.89 -22.40 1.48
N PHE A 280 -0.81 -23.05 1.04
CA PHE A 280 -0.77 -23.84 -0.19
C PHE A 280 -0.89 -25.34 0.16
N ASN A 281 -2.09 -25.88 0.02
CA ASN A 281 -2.44 -27.27 0.32
C ASN A 281 -1.98 -28.23 -0.75
#